data_47ff8562617ba71a39862b77c7e1e95d
#
_entry.id   47ff8562617ba71a39862b77c7e1e95d
#
_cell.length_a   1.000
_cell.length_b   1.000
_cell.length_c   1.000
_cell.angle_alpha   90.00
_cell.angle_beta   90.00
_cell.angle_gamma   90.00
#
_symmetry.space_group_name_H-M   'P 1'
#
loop_
_entity.id
_entity.type
_entity.pdbx_description
1 polymer ?
#
loop_
_entity_poly.entity_id
_entity_poly.type
_entity_poly.pdbx_seq_one_letter_code
_entity_poly.pdbx_strand_id
1 'polypeptide(L)'
;MNKKIIILFIGCIFLIGCNTAKQKEELIWKISEREVSISLGKAFDNSHKDVFVINIPIEFDLNINHSNIKHVKFYYKTINETYGSEGYHYVIYNGDTGNPIFEKGQWGYPNYPHSIYILDRRFIINDEQVNNLLKAYKINRSIDDIKRSKDTIHLTSYDKFRKEYPNFIQKMDVVPDSLFMRVVSEKGEIKRIRKKIEW
;
A
#
# COMPACT_ATOMS: atom_id res chain seq x y z
N MET A 1 8.14 62.49 -1.31
CA MET A 1 7.48 61.18 -1.04
C MET A 1 7.41 61.01 0.47
N ASN A 2 6.23 60.95 1.04
CA ASN A 2 6.00 61.04 2.48
C ASN A 2 6.49 59.74 3.20
N LYS A 3 7.44 59.90 4.17
CA LYS A 3 7.97 58.76 4.97
C LYS A 3 6.88 57.89 5.62
N LYS A 4 5.69 58.46 5.91
CA LYS A 4 4.55 57.75 6.46
C LYS A 4 3.94 56.74 5.49
N ILE A 5 4.00 56.98 4.17
CA ILE A 5 3.47 56.06 3.14
C ILE A 5 4.39 54.84 2.98
N ILE A 6 5.71 55.03 3.11
CA ILE A 6 6.68 53.92 3.02
C ILE A 6 6.53 52.96 4.19
N ILE A 7 6.30 53.47 5.40
CA ILE A 7 6.09 52.61 6.58
C ILE A 7 4.80 51.78 6.47
N LEU A 8 3.75 52.37 5.89
CA LEU A 8 2.49 51.62 5.65
C LEU A 8 2.66 50.49 4.63
N PHE A 9 3.47 50.72 3.57
CA PHE A 9 3.74 49.72 2.55
C PHE A 9 4.59 48.54 3.06
N ILE A 10 5.58 48.82 3.93
CA ILE A 10 6.43 47.80 4.57
C ILE A 10 5.59 46.98 5.56
N GLY A 11 4.68 47.60 6.31
CA GLY A 11 3.76 46.90 7.21
C GLY A 11 2.80 45.92 6.51
N CYS A 12 2.34 46.26 5.31
CA CYS A 12 1.47 45.36 4.51
C CYS A 12 2.19 44.14 3.94
N ILE A 13 3.50 44.22 3.66
CA ILE A 13 4.28 43.11 3.12
C ILE A 13 4.50 42.02 4.17
N PHE A 14 4.57 42.35 5.45
CA PHE A 14 4.71 41.39 6.54
C PHE A 14 3.42 40.64 6.87
N LEU A 15 2.25 41.11 6.43
CA LEU A 15 0.97 40.43 6.65
C LEU A 15 0.62 39.38 5.57
N ILE A 16 1.38 39.29 4.47
CA ILE A 16 1.20 38.32 3.39
C ILE A 16 2.06 37.05 3.60
N GLY A 17 2.75 36.94 4.75
CA GLY A 17 3.29 35.68 5.22
C GLY A 17 2.16 34.70 5.57
N CYS A 18 1.37 34.31 4.58
CA CYS A 18 0.45 33.18 4.71
C CYS A 18 1.31 31.96 5.06
N ASN A 19 1.42 31.64 6.33
CA ASN A 19 1.79 30.32 6.79
C ASN A 19 0.74 29.36 6.22
N THR A 20 0.91 28.91 4.98
CA THR A 20 0.29 27.69 4.50
C THR A 20 0.88 26.58 5.35
N ALA A 21 0.29 26.37 6.52
CA ALA A 21 0.55 25.16 7.28
C ALA A 21 0.37 24.00 6.29
N LYS A 22 1.46 23.34 5.90
CA LYS A 22 1.43 22.19 5.01
C LYS A 22 0.40 21.25 5.61
N GLN A 23 -0.74 21.08 4.94
CA GLN A 23 -1.78 20.16 5.39
C GLN A 23 -1.11 18.80 5.52
N LYS A 24 -1.08 18.24 6.73
CA LYS A 24 -0.42 16.97 6.99
C LYS A 24 -1.09 15.91 6.12
N GLU A 25 -0.31 15.23 5.32
CA GLU A 25 -0.81 14.16 4.45
C GLU A 25 -1.41 13.04 5.31
N GLU A 26 -2.64 12.64 5.02
CA GLU A 26 -3.39 11.67 5.83
C GLU A 26 -3.12 10.22 5.44
N LEU A 27 -2.67 9.99 4.21
CA LEU A 27 -2.30 8.69 3.69
C LEU A 27 -0.91 8.82 3.06
N ILE A 28 0.09 8.25 3.74
CA ILE A 28 1.50 8.36 3.34
C ILE A 28 1.96 7.00 2.86
N TRP A 29 2.31 6.91 1.57
CA TRP A 29 3.00 5.74 1.04
C TRP A 29 4.44 5.71 1.56
N LYS A 30 4.94 4.51 1.89
CA LYS A 30 6.33 4.30 2.28
C LYS A 30 6.89 2.99 1.70
N ILE A 31 8.20 2.94 1.56
CA ILE A 31 8.89 1.70 1.21
C ILE A 31 8.76 0.75 2.39
N SER A 32 8.19 -0.42 2.15
CA SER A 32 7.97 -1.41 3.19
C SER A 32 9.25 -2.13 3.58
N GLU A 33 9.47 -2.30 4.87
CA GLU A 33 10.50 -3.18 5.42
C GLU A 33 10.02 -4.65 5.50
N ARG A 34 8.75 -4.90 5.19
CA ARG A 34 8.20 -6.25 5.16
C ARG A 34 8.79 -7.06 4.03
N GLU A 35 8.83 -8.37 4.21
CA GLU A 35 9.45 -9.27 3.27
C GLU A 35 8.59 -9.53 2.04
N VAL A 36 9.21 -9.49 0.88
CA VAL A 36 8.69 -10.10 -0.35
C VAL A 36 8.68 -11.60 -0.16
N SER A 37 7.63 -12.26 -0.59
CA SER A 37 7.50 -13.70 -0.42
C SER A 37 6.94 -14.38 -1.68
N ILE A 38 7.12 -15.69 -1.74
CA ILE A 38 6.51 -16.57 -2.77
C ILE A 38 5.51 -17.46 -2.08
N SER A 39 4.32 -17.59 -2.66
CA SER A 39 3.31 -18.55 -2.20
C SER A 39 2.62 -19.24 -3.37
N LEU A 40 1.92 -20.35 -3.09
CA LEU A 40 0.99 -20.92 -4.04
C LEU A 40 -0.31 -20.12 -4.02
N GLY A 41 -0.79 -19.77 -5.20
CA GLY A 41 -2.08 -19.15 -5.45
C GLY A 41 -2.86 -19.94 -6.49
N LYS A 42 -4.07 -19.50 -6.80
CA LYS A 42 -4.83 -20.01 -7.94
C LYS A 42 -4.57 -19.12 -9.16
N ALA A 43 -4.44 -19.71 -10.33
CA ALA A 43 -4.41 -18.97 -11.57
C ALA A 43 -5.66 -18.10 -11.70
N PHE A 44 -5.50 -16.89 -12.24
CA PHE A 44 -6.59 -15.92 -12.41
C PHE A 44 -7.49 -16.23 -13.62
N ASP A 45 -7.16 -17.28 -14.34
CA ASP A 45 -8.02 -17.85 -15.37
C ASP A 45 -8.99 -18.88 -14.78
N ASN A 46 -9.94 -19.31 -15.57
CA ASN A 46 -10.92 -20.33 -15.14
C ASN A 46 -10.33 -21.74 -14.93
N SER A 47 -9.01 -21.90 -15.06
CA SER A 47 -8.36 -23.22 -14.91
C SER A 47 -8.24 -23.68 -13.47
N HIS A 48 -8.31 -22.76 -12.49
CA HIS A 48 -8.08 -23.02 -11.06
C HIS A 48 -6.76 -23.75 -10.74
N LYS A 49 -5.79 -23.74 -11.67
CA LYS A 49 -4.50 -24.36 -11.46
C LYS A 49 -3.73 -23.66 -10.35
N ASP A 50 -2.96 -24.43 -9.60
CA ASP A 50 -2.00 -23.86 -8.64
C ASP A 50 -0.85 -23.22 -9.42
N VAL A 51 -0.55 -21.98 -9.07
CA VAL A 51 0.54 -21.18 -9.65
C VAL A 51 1.37 -20.55 -8.53
N PHE A 52 2.64 -20.31 -8.79
CA PHE A 52 3.43 -19.49 -7.88
C PHE A 52 3.17 -18.02 -8.11
N VAL A 53 2.96 -17.29 -7.02
CA VAL A 53 2.81 -15.85 -7.03
C VAL A 53 3.85 -15.19 -6.14
N ILE A 54 4.37 -14.05 -6.60
CA ILE A 54 5.16 -13.15 -5.75
C ILE A 54 4.20 -12.26 -4.99
N ASN A 55 4.38 -12.18 -3.69
CA ASN A 55 3.65 -11.28 -2.81
C ASN A 55 4.52 -10.05 -2.54
N ILE A 56 4.09 -8.89 -3.01
CA ILE A 56 4.79 -7.62 -2.82
C ILE A 56 4.09 -6.81 -1.74
N PRO A 57 4.74 -6.49 -0.63
CA PRO A 57 4.15 -5.66 0.42
C PRO A 57 4.26 -4.16 0.07
N ILE A 58 3.13 -3.47 0.05
CA ILE A 58 3.03 -2.02 -0.16
C ILE A 58 2.49 -1.42 1.13
N GLU A 59 3.18 -0.48 1.73
CA GLU A 59 2.85 0.01 3.06
C GLU A 59 2.44 1.48 3.06
N PHE A 60 1.47 1.81 3.93
CA PHE A 60 0.96 3.16 4.11
C PHE A 60 0.78 3.47 5.59
N ASP A 61 1.24 4.65 6.00
CA ASP A 61 0.89 5.21 7.30
C ASP A 61 -0.41 6.02 7.19
N LEU A 62 -1.24 5.92 8.22
CA LEU A 62 -2.53 6.59 8.33
C LEU A 62 -2.43 7.73 9.36
N ASN A 63 -2.35 8.96 8.88
CA ASN A 63 -2.37 10.17 9.71
C ASN A 63 -3.77 10.77 9.78
N ILE A 64 -4.74 10.00 10.23
CA ILE A 64 -6.13 10.46 10.31
C ILE A 64 -6.34 11.08 11.69
N ASN A 65 -7.04 12.22 11.73
CA ASN A 65 -7.50 12.76 13.01
C ASN A 65 -8.65 11.89 13.52
N HIS A 66 -8.39 11.17 14.59
CA HIS A 66 -9.26 10.12 15.14
C HIS A 66 -10.53 10.62 15.81
N SER A 67 -10.61 11.91 16.16
CA SER A 67 -11.84 12.46 16.74
C SER A 67 -12.95 12.53 15.70
N ASN A 68 -14.06 11.84 15.95
CA ASN A 68 -15.28 11.86 15.12
C ASN A 68 -15.27 10.97 13.86
N ILE A 69 -14.49 9.91 13.79
CA ILE A 69 -14.56 8.96 12.68
C ILE A 69 -15.51 7.81 13.03
N LYS A 70 -16.51 7.61 12.17
CA LYS A 70 -17.46 6.50 12.24
C LYS A 70 -16.90 5.23 11.62
N HIS A 71 -16.35 5.33 10.41
CA HIS A 71 -15.68 4.21 9.76
C HIS A 71 -14.71 4.66 8.66
N VAL A 72 -13.78 3.77 8.32
CA VAL A 72 -12.83 3.91 7.22
C VAL A 72 -12.98 2.71 6.30
N LYS A 73 -12.96 2.96 4.98
CA LYS A 73 -12.92 1.91 3.96
C LYS A 73 -11.74 2.14 3.03
N PHE A 74 -11.12 1.04 2.61
CA PHE A 74 -10.02 1.06 1.66
C PHE A 74 -10.45 0.42 0.35
N TYR A 75 -9.94 0.95 -0.77
CA TYR A 75 -10.14 0.43 -2.10
C TYR A 75 -8.81 0.48 -2.85
N TYR A 76 -8.44 -0.62 -3.45
CA TYR A 76 -7.30 -0.68 -4.34
C TYR A 76 -7.77 -0.47 -5.77
N LYS A 77 -7.12 0.43 -6.50
CA LYS A 77 -7.48 0.75 -7.87
C LYS A 77 -6.29 0.57 -8.80
N THR A 78 -6.49 -0.23 -9.85
CA THR A 78 -5.65 -0.33 -11.03
C THR A 78 -6.20 0.56 -12.16
N ILE A 79 -5.63 0.48 -13.35
CA ILE A 79 -6.08 1.30 -14.50
C ILE A 79 -7.58 1.17 -14.77
N ASN A 80 -8.11 -0.05 -14.74
CA ASN A 80 -9.45 -0.36 -15.24
C ASN A 80 -10.43 -0.81 -14.16
N GLU A 81 -9.97 -1.07 -12.95
CA GLU A 81 -10.77 -1.73 -11.93
C GLU A 81 -10.58 -1.10 -10.55
N THR A 82 -11.65 -1.06 -9.78
CA THR A 82 -11.64 -0.67 -8.37
C THR A 82 -12.08 -1.86 -7.56
N TYR A 83 -11.20 -2.31 -6.69
CA TYR A 83 -11.44 -3.45 -5.83
C TYR A 83 -11.72 -3.00 -4.40
N GLY A 84 -12.52 -3.76 -3.69
CA GLY A 84 -12.73 -3.59 -2.25
C GLY A 84 -11.46 -3.90 -1.44
N SER A 85 -11.63 -4.19 -0.16
CA SER A 85 -10.50 -4.48 0.74
C SER A 85 -9.85 -5.85 0.52
N GLU A 86 -10.49 -6.73 -0.23
CA GLU A 86 -9.96 -8.02 -0.63
C GLU A 86 -10.29 -8.36 -2.08
N GLY A 87 -9.40 -9.08 -2.73
CA GLY A 87 -9.56 -9.58 -4.08
C GLY A 87 -8.61 -10.74 -4.33
N TYR A 88 -8.75 -11.42 -5.47
CA TYR A 88 -7.86 -12.53 -5.83
C TYR A 88 -6.39 -12.11 -5.96
N HIS A 89 -6.15 -10.83 -6.29
CA HIS A 89 -4.83 -10.30 -6.62
C HIS A 89 -4.16 -9.54 -5.46
N TYR A 90 -4.89 -9.23 -4.40
CA TYR A 90 -4.33 -8.50 -3.27
C TYR A 90 -5.17 -8.73 -2.01
N VAL A 91 -4.53 -8.52 -0.86
CA VAL A 91 -5.19 -8.47 0.45
C VAL A 91 -4.64 -7.28 1.20
N ILE A 92 -5.52 -6.52 1.86
CA ILE A 92 -5.13 -5.41 2.73
C ILE A 92 -5.08 -5.92 4.17
N TYR A 93 -3.99 -5.61 4.85
CA TYR A 93 -3.72 -6.00 6.22
C TYR A 93 -3.62 -4.79 7.14
N ASN A 94 -4.05 -4.96 8.37
CA ASN A 94 -3.74 -4.05 9.46
C ASN A 94 -2.23 -4.12 9.76
N GLY A 95 -1.54 -2.99 9.66
CA GLY A 95 -0.10 -2.91 9.85
C GLY A 95 0.33 -3.15 11.29
N ASP A 96 -0.54 -2.81 12.25
CA ASP A 96 -0.24 -2.93 13.68
C ASP A 96 -0.39 -4.38 14.18
N THR A 97 -1.38 -5.13 13.66
CA THR A 97 -1.69 -6.48 14.11
C THR A 97 -1.29 -7.59 13.13
N GLY A 98 -1.06 -7.25 11.86
CA GLY A 98 -0.80 -8.21 10.79
C GLY A 98 -2.03 -9.00 10.33
N ASN A 99 -3.22 -8.69 10.83
CA ASN A 99 -4.45 -9.38 10.44
C ASN A 99 -5.05 -8.79 9.16
N PRO A 100 -5.65 -9.63 8.29
CA PRO A 100 -6.38 -9.15 7.13
C PRO A 100 -7.53 -8.23 7.52
N ILE A 101 -7.75 -7.22 6.69
CA ILE A 101 -8.85 -6.29 6.83
C ILE A 101 -9.97 -6.73 5.88
N PHE A 102 -11.09 -7.12 6.43
CA PHE A 102 -12.27 -7.48 5.65
C PHE A 102 -13.29 -6.35 5.64
N GLU A 103 -13.97 -6.13 4.51
CA GLU A 103 -14.99 -5.07 4.36
C GLU A 103 -16.14 -5.15 5.37
N LYS A 104 -16.39 -6.31 5.93
CA LYS A 104 -17.44 -6.52 6.93
C LYS A 104 -17.14 -5.90 8.29
N GLY A 105 -15.90 -5.52 8.55
CA GLY A 105 -15.49 -4.84 9.77
C GLY A 105 -15.70 -3.33 9.63
N GLN A 106 -16.71 -2.78 10.26
CA GLN A 106 -16.75 -1.34 10.50
C GLN A 106 -15.72 -1.04 11.59
N TRP A 107 -14.62 -0.39 11.22
CA TRP A 107 -13.69 0.12 12.20
C TRP A 107 -14.14 1.50 12.66
N GLY A 108 -14.82 1.51 13.77
CA GLY A 108 -15.02 2.73 14.53
C GLY A 108 -13.76 3.07 15.33
N TYR A 109 -13.60 4.35 15.66
CA TYR A 109 -12.63 4.78 16.66
C TYR A 109 -12.83 4.00 17.98
N PRO A 110 -11.78 3.55 18.69
CA PRO A 110 -10.35 3.71 18.40
C PRO A 110 -9.70 2.57 17.61
N ASN A 111 -10.47 1.70 16.98
CA ASN A 111 -10.04 0.37 16.52
C ASN A 111 -9.49 0.30 15.09
N TYR A 112 -9.21 1.41 14.43
CA TYR A 112 -8.56 1.33 13.13
C TYR A 112 -7.02 1.52 13.24
N PRO A 113 -6.26 0.94 12.30
CA PRO A 113 -4.81 0.88 12.40
C PRO A 113 -4.14 2.25 12.18
N HIS A 114 -2.92 2.39 12.70
CA HIS A 114 -2.03 3.52 12.37
C HIS A 114 -1.32 3.31 11.03
N SER A 115 -1.23 2.07 10.59
CA SER A 115 -0.69 1.70 9.28
C SER A 115 -1.44 0.54 8.67
N ILE A 116 -1.38 0.44 7.34
CA ILE A 116 -1.86 -0.72 6.59
C ILE A 116 -0.79 -1.16 5.62
N TYR A 117 -0.82 -2.42 5.21
CA TYR A 117 -0.08 -2.88 4.07
C TYR A 117 -0.95 -3.71 3.14
N ILE A 118 -0.64 -3.65 1.86
CA ILE A 118 -1.28 -4.43 0.81
C ILE A 118 -0.29 -5.50 0.39
N LEU A 119 -0.70 -6.76 0.35
CA LEU A 119 0.02 -7.80 -0.36
C LEU A 119 -0.51 -7.87 -1.79
N ASP A 120 0.28 -7.32 -2.73
CA ASP A 120 -0.01 -7.46 -4.15
C ASP A 120 0.48 -8.82 -4.65
N ARG A 121 -0.42 -9.60 -5.25
CA ARG A 121 -0.23 -10.99 -5.66
C ARG A 121 -0.45 -11.20 -7.15
N ARG A 122 -0.44 -10.14 -7.95
CA ARG A 122 -0.71 -10.21 -9.39
C ARG A 122 0.37 -10.89 -10.22
N PHE A 123 1.56 -11.05 -9.66
CA PHE A 123 2.72 -11.52 -10.40
C PHE A 123 2.87 -13.03 -10.28
N ILE A 124 2.44 -13.71 -11.33
CA ILE A 124 2.64 -15.15 -11.49
C ILE A 124 4.07 -15.36 -11.99
N ILE A 125 4.76 -16.33 -11.38
CA ILE A 125 6.10 -16.77 -11.75
C ILE A 125 6.10 -18.26 -12.02
N ASN A 126 6.97 -18.68 -12.94
CA ASN A 126 7.14 -20.10 -13.26
C ASN A 126 8.14 -20.80 -12.34
N ASP A 127 8.22 -22.11 -12.43
CA ASP A 127 9.09 -22.96 -11.61
C ASP A 127 10.58 -22.57 -11.75
N GLU A 128 11.03 -22.17 -12.93
CA GLU A 128 12.40 -21.71 -13.16
C GLU A 128 12.69 -20.42 -12.40
N GLN A 129 11.78 -19.46 -12.45
CA GLN A 129 11.90 -18.19 -11.73
C GLN A 129 11.89 -18.41 -10.22
N VAL A 130 11.06 -19.33 -9.72
CA VAL A 130 11.07 -19.72 -8.31
C VAL A 130 12.44 -20.28 -7.92
N ASN A 131 12.97 -21.26 -8.67
CA ASN A 131 14.28 -21.83 -8.40
C ASN A 131 15.39 -20.79 -8.38
N ASN A 132 15.37 -19.85 -9.32
CA ASN A 132 16.35 -18.76 -9.39
C ASN A 132 16.28 -17.86 -8.15
N LEU A 133 15.07 -17.53 -7.67
CA LEU A 133 14.89 -16.75 -6.45
C LEU A 133 15.35 -17.52 -5.20
N LEU A 134 14.96 -18.80 -5.07
CA LEU A 134 15.39 -19.63 -3.94
C LEU A 134 16.93 -19.71 -3.87
N LYS A 135 17.59 -19.91 -5.03
CA LYS A 135 19.05 -19.95 -5.11
C LYS A 135 19.69 -18.60 -4.77
N ALA A 136 19.15 -17.50 -5.31
CA ALA A 136 19.67 -16.15 -5.07
C ALA A 136 19.64 -15.80 -3.57
N TYR A 137 18.57 -16.18 -2.89
CA TYR A 137 18.39 -15.93 -1.44
C TYR A 137 18.88 -17.08 -0.56
N LYS A 138 19.57 -18.09 -1.13
CA LYS A 138 20.14 -19.23 -0.41
C LYS A 138 19.13 -20.02 0.42
N ILE A 139 17.90 -20.11 -0.08
CA ILE A 139 16.80 -20.84 0.58
C ILE A 139 16.88 -22.31 0.19
N ASN A 140 17.13 -23.16 1.16
CA ASN A 140 17.25 -24.62 0.94
C ASN A 140 15.87 -25.31 0.95
N ARG A 141 15.08 -25.08 -0.09
CA ARG A 141 13.76 -25.68 -0.30
C ARG A 141 13.62 -26.06 -1.77
N SER A 142 12.93 -27.16 -2.05
CA SER A 142 12.58 -27.54 -3.42
C SER A 142 11.19 -27.03 -3.78
N ILE A 143 10.93 -26.91 -5.08
CA ILE A 143 9.58 -26.57 -5.60
C ILE A 143 8.55 -27.59 -5.15
N ASP A 144 8.90 -28.89 -5.18
CA ASP A 144 7.99 -29.97 -4.79
C ASP A 144 7.65 -29.91 -3.31
N ASP A 145 8.62 -29.52 -2.46
CA ASP A 145 8.35 -29.30 -1.03
C ASP A 145 7.39 -28.13 -0.82
N ILE A 146 7.57 -27.03 -1.55
CA ILE A 146 6.67 -25.87 -1.45
C ILE A 146 5.26 -26.23 -1.95
N LYS A 147 5.16 -26.93 -3.07
CA LYS A 147 3.86 -27.40 -3.60
C LYS A 147 3.13 -28.33 -2.63
N ARG A 148 3.88 -29.15 -1.90
CA ARG A 148 3.31 -30.12 -0.92
C ARG A 148 2.89 -29.44 0.38
N SER A 149 3.76 -28.60 0.95
CA SER A 149 3.52 -27.92 2.22
C SER A 149 2.55 -26.74 2.09
N LYS A 150 2.50 -26.12 0.90
CA LYS A 150 1.79 -24.85 0.63
C LYS A 150 2.27 -23.68 1.50
N ASP A 151 3.50 -23.77 1.99
CA ASP A 151 4.11 -22.72 2.80
C ASP A 151 4.34 -21.44 1.98
N THR A 152 4.28 -20.31 2.66
CA THR A 152 4.81 -19.05 2.14
C THR A 152 6.31 -18.98 2.39
N ILE A 153 7.07 -18.70 1.36
CA ILE A 153 8.53 -18.59 1.41
C ILE A 153 8.91 -17.12 1.41
N HIS A 154 9.47 -16.68 2.51
CA HIS A 154 9.98 -15.32 2.66
C HIS A 154 11.35 -15.17 2.00
N LEU A 155 11.56 -14.12 1.22
CA LEU A 155 12.79 -13.88 0.46
C LEU A 155 13.68 -12.83 1.13
N THR A 156 13.24 -11.59 1.11
CA THR A 156 13.97 -10.44 1.64
C THR A 156 13.02 -9.24 1.80
N SER A 157 13.45 -8.17 2.48
CA SER A 157 12.65 -6.95 2.57
C SER A 157 12.36 -6.37 1.19
N TYR A 158 11.22 -5.69 1.04
CA TYR A 158 10.84 -5.07 -0.23
C TYR A 158 11.85 -4.00 -0.65
N ASP A 159 12.40 -3.22 0.29
CA ASP A 159 13.43 -2.23 -0.02
C ASP A 159 14.67 -2.86 -0.68
N LYS A 160 15.11 -4.01 -0.18
CA LYS A 160 16.22 -4.73 -0.78
C LYS A 160 15.83 -5.36 -2.12
N PHE A 161 14.66 -6.01 -2.19
CA PHE A 161 14.17 -6.66 -3.41
C PHE A 161 14.08 -5.68 -4.59
N ARG A 162 13.52 -4.48 -4.38
CA ARG A 162 13.39 -3.48 -5.45
C ARG A 162 14.72 -2.99 -5.99
N LYS A 163 15.78 -2.96 -5.16
CA LYS A 163 17.14 -2.59 -5.57
C LYS A 163 17.82 -3.72 -6.36
N GLU A 164 17.55 -4.97 -6.01
CA GLU A 164 18.12 -6.14 -6.68
C GLU A 164 17.41 -6.51 -7.99
N TYR A 165 16.10 -6.21 -8.08
CA TYR A 165 15.25 -6.54 -9.24
C TYR A 165 14.57 -5.30 -9.86
N PRO A 166 15.32 -4.25 -10.27
CA PRO A 166 14.74 -3.02 -10.79
C PRO A 166 13.88 -3.24 -12.04
N ASN A 167 14.25 -4.17 -12.92
CA ASN A 167 13.46 -4.52 -14.11
C ASN A 167 12.10 -5.15 -13.77
N PHE A 168 12.01 -5.86 -12.65
CA PHE A 168 10.74 -6.39 -12.15
C PHE A 168 9.86 -5.23 -11.69
N ILE A 169 10.42 -4.32 -10.91
CA ILE A 169 9.71 -3.15 -10.40
C ILE A 169 9.23 -2.23 -11.54
N GLN A 170 10.04 -2.00 -12.56
CA GLN A 170 9.62 -1.21 -13.74
C GLN A 170 8.39 -1.77 -14.43
N LYS A 171 8.25 -3.09 -14.50
CA LYS A 171 7.04 -3.73 -15.06
C LYS A 171 5.80 -3.45 -14.21
N MET A 172 5.96 -3.25 -12.91
CA MET A 172 4.86 -2.89 -12.01
C MET A 172 4.45 -1.42 -12.20
N ASP A 173 5.40 -0.52 -12.39
CA ASP A 173 5.14 0.93 -12.52
C ASP A 173 4.42 1.31 -13.82
N VAL A 174 4.32 0.42 -14.79
CA VAL A 174 3.52 0.63 -16.01
C VAL A 174 2.05 0.85 -15.68
N VAL A 175 1.56 0.32 -14.57
CA VAL A 175 0.17 0.43 -14.13
C VAL A 175 0.07 1.51 -13.04
N PRO A 176 -0.72 2.60 -13.23
CA PRO A 176 -0.87 3.64 -12.22
C PRO A 176 -1.80 3.18 -11.08
N ASP A 177 -1.29 2.29 -10.26
CA ASP A 177 -2.00 1.79 -9.10
C ASP A 177 -2.18 2.87 -8.02
N SER A 178 -3.26 2.79 -7.28
CA SER A 178 -3.57 3.75 -6.23
C SER A 178 -4.35 3.10 -5.09
N LEU A 179 -4.07 3.52 -3.88
CA LEU A 179 -4.93 3.26 -2.74
C LEU A 179 -5.89 4.43 -2.56
N PHE A 180 -7.16 4.11 -2.40
CA PHE A 180 -8.21 5.04 -2.00
C PHE A 180 -8.63 4.73 -0.58
N MET A 181 -8.75 5.77 0.22
CA MET A 181 -9.31 5.72 1.55
C MET A 181 -10.56 6.59 1.60
N ARG A 182 -11.68 6.01 2.05
CA ARG A 182 -12.93 6.72 2.33
C ARG A 182 -13.12 6.79 3.83
N VAL A 183 -13.09 7.98 4.37
CA VAL A 183 -13.34 8.25 5.79
C VAL A 183 -14.76 8.81 5.92
N VAL A 184 -15.53 8.28 6.84
CA VAL A 184 -16.88 8.76 7.18
C VAL A 184 -16.89 9.22 8.63
N SER A 185 -17.27 10.48 8.86
CA SER A 185 -17.39 11.06 10.20
C SER A 185 -18.69 10.61 10.89
N GLU A 186 -18.75 10.79 12.21
CA GLU A 186 -19.99 10.59 12.99
C GLU A 186 -21.16 11.47 12.48
N LYS A 187 -20.86 12.63 11.90
CA LYS A 187 -21.85 13.52 11.28
C LYS A 187 -22.29 13.08 9.89
N GLY A 188 -21.72 11.98 9.35
CA GLY A 188 -22.00 11.48 8.01
C GLY A 188 -21.23 12.16 6.88
N GLU A 189 -20.31 13.07 7.18
CA GLU A 189 -19.44 13.69 6.20
C GLU A 189 -18.50 12.66 5.60
N ILE A 190 -18.30 12.72 4.28
CA ILE A 190 -17.46 11.76 3.56
C ILE A 190 -16.23 12.47 3.01
N LYS A 191 -15.06 12.04 3.46
CA LYS A 191 -13.77 12.42 2.89
C LYS A 191 -13.20 11.28 2.05
N ARG A 192 -12.68 11.60 0.87
CA ARG A 192 -12.01 10.64 -0.03
C ARG A 192 -10.58 11.08 -0.24
N ILE A 193 -9.66 10.17 0.01
CA ILE A 193 -8.22 10.39 -0.12
C ILE A 193 -7.69 9.37 -1.10
N ARG A 194 -6.84 9.81 -2.01
CA ARG A 194 -6.16 8.94 -2.99
C ARG A 194 -4.65 9.10 -2.84
N LYS A 195 -3.95 7.99 -2.82
CA LYS A 195 -2.48 7.96 -2.90
C LYS A 195 -2.04 7.04 -4.03
N LYS A 196 -1.24 7.59 -4.96
CA LYS A 196 -0.57 6.79 -5.99
C LYS A 196 0.48 5.89 -5.31
N ILE A 197 0.63 4.66 -5.82
CA ILE A 197 1.71 3.76 -5.43
C ILE A 197 2.92 4.09 -6.31
N GLU A 198 4.07 4.25 -5.69
CA GLU A 198 5.35 4.52 -6.35
C GLU A 198 6.20 3.25 -6.23
N TRP A 199 6.10 2.40 -7.24
CA TRP A 199 6.80 1.10 -7.25
C TRP A 199 8.32 1.19 -7.14
#